data_92f223aefd762e62486a93ca45a3e763
#
_entry.id   92f223aefd762e62486a93ca45a3e763
#
_cell.length_a   1.000
_cell.length_b   1.000
_cell.length_c   1.000
_cell.angle_alpha   90.00
_cell.angle_beta   90.00
_cell.angle_gamma   90.00
#
_symmetry.space_group_name_H-M   'P 1'
#
loop_
_entity.id
_entity.type
_entity.pdbx_description
1 polymer ?
#
loop_
_entity_poly.entity_id
_entity_poly.type
_entity_poly.pdbx_seq_one_letter_code
_entity_poly.pdbx_strand_id
1 'polypeptide(L)'
;MEKSIKGTRTEQNLLKAFAGESQARSRYVFFSSKAKKEGYEQIAGVFAETAEQEKEHAERFFKFLEGGDVEITASYPTGPIGTTAENLLAAAKGEKEEWDVLYREFAKVAEEEGFIEIATAFKICLLYT
;
A
#
# COMPACT_ATOMS: atom_id res chain seq x y z
N MET A 1 6.94 23.24 18.03
CA MET A 1 5.52 22.96 17.80
C MET A 1 5.36 22.15 16.54
N GLU A 2 4.77 20.98 16.67
CA GLU A 2 4.58 20.14 15.51
C GLU A 2 3.50 20.69 14.59
N LYS A 3 3.79 20.65 13.32
CA LYS A 3 2.88 21.12 12.28
C LYS A 3 1.81 20.04 12.01
N SER A 4 0.55 20.45 11.95
CA SER A 4 -0.54 19.54 11.63
C SER A 4 -0.58 19.23 10.13
N ILE A 5 -0.92 17.98 9.80
CA ILE A 5 -1.14 17.58 8.40
C ILE A 5 -2.55 17.90 7.92
N LYS A 6 -3.45 18.35 8.80
CA LYS A 6 -4.84 18.60 8.45
C LYS A 6 -4.98 19.56 7.27
N GLY A 7 -5.73 19.13 6.26
CA GLY A 7 -5.99 19.91 5.05
C GLY A 7 -4.85 19.97 4.04
N THR A 8 -3.75 19.26 4.29
CA THR A 8 -2.59 19.26 3.41
C THR A 8 -2.67 18.17 2.34
N ARG A 9 -1.87 18.31 1.30
CA ARG A 9 -1.70 17.25 0.30
C ARG A 9 -1.08 16.01 0.91
N THR A 10 -0.21 16.18 1.90
CA THR A 10 0.40 15.06 2.62
C THR A 10 -0.66 14.20 3.32
N GLU A 11 -1.66 14.82 3.95
CA GLU A 11 -2.77 14.08 4.54
C GLU A 11 -3.51 13.24 3.49
N GLN A 12 -3.84 13.84 2.36
CA GLN A 12 -4.48 13.14 1.25
C GLN A 12 -3.63 11.96 0.76
N ASN A 13 -2.33 12.18 0.60
CA ASN A 13 -1.41 11.16 0.11
C ASN A 13 -1.23 10.01 1.10
N LEU A 14 -1.20 10.32 2.40
CA LEU A 14 -1.15 9.30 3.45
C LEU A 14 -2.39 8.40 3.39
N LEU A 15 -3.57 8.98 3.24
CA LEU A 15 -4.79 8.19 3.17
C LEU A 15 -4.85 7.36 1.88
N LYS A 16 -4.39 7.90 0.75
CA LYS A 16 -4.28 7.14 -0.50
C LYS A 16 -3.34 5.95 -0.35
N ALA A 17 -2.20 6.16 0.32
CA ALA A 17 -1.23 5.09 0.57
C ALA A 17 -1.81 4.03 1.51
N PHE A 18 -2.47 4.46 2.59
CA PHE A 18 -3.14 3.55 3.51
C PHE A 18 -4.20 2.70 2.80
N ALA A 19 -5.04 3.32 1.99
CA ALA A 19 -6.07 2.60 1.24
C ALA A 19 -5.44 1.64 0.22
N GLY A 20 -4.37 2.06 -0.44
CA GLY A 20 -3.63 1.24 -1.40
C GLY A 20 -3.04 -0.01 -0.76
N GLU A 21 -2.36 0.15 0.38
CA GLU A 21 -1.78 -0.97 1.11
C GLU A 21 -2.87 -1.91 1.66
N SER A 22 -3.97 -1.34 2.15
CA SER A 22 -5.07 -2.11 2.72
C SER A 22 -5.78 -2.97 1.69
N GLN A 23 -6.05 -2.43 0.50
CA GLN A 23 -6.67 -3.24 -0.56
C GLN A 23 -5.71 -4.30 -1.08
N ALA A 24 -4.41 -3.98 -1.19
CA ALA A 24 -3.41 -4.95 -1.63
C ALA A 24 -3.31 -6.10 -0.62
N ARG A 25 -3.31 -5.80 0.67
CA ARG A 25 -3.34 -6.82 1.72
C ARG A 25 -4.51 -7.76 1.54
N SER A 26 -5.71 -7.23 1.33
CA SER A 26 -6.90 -8.06 1.15
C SER A 26 -6.78 -8.95 -0.09
N ARG A 27 -6.32 -8.38 -1.20
CA ARG A 27 -6.13 -9.14 -2.45
C ARG A 27 -5.14 -10.28 -2.26
N TYR A 28 -4.03 -10.04 -1.61
CA TYR A 28 -3.00 -11.07 -1.37
C TYR A 28 -3.49 -12.16 -0.41
N VAL A 29 -4.33 -11.83 0.56
CA VAL A 29 -5.00 -12.83 1.39
C VAL A 29 -5.89 -13.74 0.53
N PHE A 30 -6.65 -13.16 -0.40
CA PHE A 30 -7.50 -13.91 -1.33
C PHE A 30 -6.64 -14.81 -2.24
N PHE A 31 -5.54 -14.27 -2.74
CA PHE A 31 -4.61 -15.02 -3.62
C PHE A 31 -3.96 -16.17 -2.85
N SER A 32 -3.63 -15.96 -1.58
CA SER A 32 -3.09 -17.02 -0.71
C SER A 32 -4.11 -18.15 -0.56
N SER A 33 -5.37 -17.83 -0.31
CA SER A 33 -6.44 -18.82 -0.18
C SER A 33 -6.61 -19.63 -1.46
N LYS A 34 -6.57 -18.96 -2.61
CA LYS A 34 -6.68 -19.61 -3.91
C LYS A 34 -5.51 -20.57 -4.17
N ALA A 35 -4.30 -20.13 -3.84
CA ALA A 35 -3.11 -20.95 -4.01
C ALA A 35 -3.20 -22.23 -3.15
N LYS A 36 -3.69 -22.12 -1.91
CA LYS A 36 -3.90 -23.28 -1.05
C LYS A 36 -4.90 -24.28 -1.67
N LYS A 37 -6.01 -23.76 -2.20
CA LYS A 37 -7.03 -24.58 -2.83
C LYS A 37 -6.50 -25.32 -4.05
N GLU A 38 -5.56 -24.71 -4.76
CA GLU A 38 -4.93 -25.32 -5.93
C GLU A 38 -3.72 -26.17 -5.59
N GLY A 39 -3.37 -26.28 -4.29
CA GLY A 39 -2.27 -27.13 -3.84
C GLY A 39 -0.89 -26.50 -3.84
N TYR A 40 -0.80 -25.19 -4.04
CA TYR A 40 0.49 -24.46 -4.07
C TYR A 40 0.80 -23.85 -2.71
N GLU A 41 1.17 -24.69 -1.74
CA GLU A 41 1.38 -24.26 -0.35
C GLU A 41 2.48 -23.21 -0.21
N GLN A 42 3.58 -23.37 -0.96
CA GLN A 42 4.69 -22.45 -0.88
C GLN A 42 4.32 -21.07 -1.43
N ILE A 43 3.62 -21.03 -2.54
CA ILE A 43 3.14 -19.79 -3.14
C ILE A 43 2.10 -19.13 -2.22
N ALA A 44 1.22 -19.94 -1.60
CA ALA A 44 0.26 -19.42 -0.63
C ALA A 44 0.97 -18.72 0.53
N GLY A 45 2.07 -19.30 1.02
CA GLY A 45 2.89 -18.74 2.07
C GLY A 45 3.51 -17.39 1.66
N VAL A 46 3.98 -17.29 0.43
CA VAL A 46 4.54 -16.03 -0.08
C VAL A 46 3.48 -14.93 -0.16
N PHE A 47 2.29 -15.25 -0.67
CA PHE A 47 1.18 -14.27 -0.69
C PHE A 47 0.78 -13.84 0.73
N ALA A 48 0.72 -14.78 1.66
CA ALA A 48 0.36 -14.48 3.05
C ALA A 48 1.40 -13.56 3.71
N GLU A 49 2.68 -13.83 3.49
CA GLU A 49 3.77 -13.00 3.99
C GLU A 49 3.74 -11.60 3.40
N THR A 50 3.48 -11.49 2.09
CA THR A 50 3.35 -10.20 1.42
C THR A 50 2.16 -9.43 1.97
N ALA A 51 1.02 -10.11 2.24
CA ALA A 51 -0.14 -9.48 2.85
C ALA A 51 0.19 -8.89 4.24
N GLU A 52 1.01 -9.58 5.03
CA GLU A 52 1.45 -9.07 6.34
C GLU A 52 2.33 -7.81 6.18
N GLN A 53 3.21 -7.79 5.19
CA GLN A 53 4.03 -6.60 4.90
C GLN A 53 3.16 -5.41 4.52
N GLU A 54 2.15 -5.64 3.68
CA GLU A 54 1.22 -4.57 3.28
C GLU A 54 0.43 -4.03 4.47
N LYS A 55 0.06 -4.90 5.40
CA LYS A 55 -0.62 -4.51 6.63
C LYS A 55 0.27 -3.61 7.49
N GLU A 56 1.55 -3.95 7.63
CA GLU A 56 2.51 -3.16 8.39
C GLU A 56 2.71 -1.78 7.78
N HIS A 57 2.80 -1.70 6.46
CA HIS A 57 2.91 -0.43 5.75
C HIS A 57 1.65 0.42 5.96
N ALA A 58 0.47 -0.19 5.85
CA ALA A 58 -0.80 0.49 6.09
C ALA A 58 -0.85 1.09 7.50
N GLU A 59 -0.45 0.31 8.50
CA GLU A 59 -0.43 0.77 9.89
C GLU A 59 0.52 1.94 10.08
N ARG A 60 1.69 1.88 9.45
CA ARG A 60 2.68 2.96 9.53
C ARG A 60 2.12 4.27 9.00
N PHE A 61 1.44 4.23 7.86
CA PHE A 61 0.82 5.44 7.29
C PHE A 61 -0.34 5.92 8.14
N PHE A 62 -1.14 5.00 8.64
CA PHE A 62 -2.31 5.33 9.45
C PHE A 62 -1.93 6.07 10.74
N LYS A 63 -0.80 5.72 11.32
CA LYS A 63 -0.32 6.35 12.56
C LYS A 63 -0.01 7.83 12.43
N PHE A 64 0.26 8.31 11.22
CA PHE A 64 0.48 9.73 10.99
C PHE A 64 -0.82 10.53 10.83
N LEU A 65 -1.94 9.86 10.59
CA LEU A 65 -3.23 10.52 10.40
C LEU A 65 -3.77 11.01 11.73
N GLU A 66 -4.48 12.13 11.69
CA GLU A 66 -4.91 12.86 12.89
C GLU A 66 -6.40 12.74 13.19
N GLY A 67 -7.06 11.80 12.56
CA GLY A 67 -8.48 11.54 12.82
C GLY A 67 -9.42 12.32 11.92
N GLY A 68 -10.72 12.11 12.13
CA GLY A 68 -11.76 12.68 11.28
C GLY A 68 -11.92 11.89 9.99
N ASP A 69 -12.83 12.35 9.16
CA ASP A 69 -13.06 11.74 7.85
C ASP A 69 -12.42 12.60 6.78
N VAL A 70 -11.65 11.96 5.90
CA VAL A 70 -10.94 12.66 4.81
C VAL A 70 -11.36 12.02 3.50
N GLU A 71 -11.83 12.84 2.58
CA GLU A 71 -12.22 12.37 1.25
C GLU A 71 -11.01 12.33 0.33
N ILE A 72 -10.86 11.20 -0.38
CA ILE A 72 -9.80 11.05 -1.39
C ILE A 72 -10.42 10.55 -2.70
N THR A 73 -9.71 10.83 -3.79
CA THR A 73 -10.00 10.24 -5.09
C THR A 73 -8.81 9.37 -5.48
N ALA A 74 -9.05 8.08 -5.73
CA ALA A 74 -7.99 7.14 -6.07
C ALA A 74 -8.57 5.98 -6.87
N SER A 75 -7.70 5.27 -7.59
CA SER A 75 -8.08 4.11 -8.40
C SER A 75 -7.28 2.90 -7.95
N TYR A 76 -7.96 1.77 -7.81
CA TYR A 76 -7.33 0.52 -7.39
C TYR A 76 -7.83 -0.64 -8.24
N PRO A 77 -7.05 -1.72 -8.36
CA PRO A 77 -7.48 -2.90 -9.10
C PRO A 77 -8.73 -3.54 -8.49
N THR A 78 -9.66 -3.97 -9.35
CA THR A 78 -10.94 -4.53 -8.90
C THR A 78 -11.03 -6.06 -9.04
N GLY A 79 -9.94 -6.73 -9.32
CA GLY A 79 -9.91 -8.18 -9.52
C GLY A 79 -9.56 -8.54 -10.94
N PRO A 80 -9.85 -9.78 -11.40
CA PRO A 80 -10.51 -10.85 -10.64
C PRO A 80 -9.55 -11.65 -9.77
N ILE A 81 -10.12 -12.55 -8.94
CA ILE A 81 -9.34 -13.62 -8.33
C ILE A 81 -9.36 -14.76 -9.33
N GLY A 82 -8.23 -15.01 -9.97
CA GLY A 82 -8.10 -16.04 -11.00
C GLY A 82 -7.40 -17.29 -10.47
N THR A 83 -6.76 -18.03 -11.36
CA THR A 83 -5.89 -19.13 -10.98
C THR A 83 -4.64 -18.58 -10.27
N THR A 84 -3.91 -19.44 -9.59
CA THR A 84 -2.64 -19.02 -8.95
C THR A 84 -1.69 -18.41 -9.96
N ALA A 85 -1.55 -18.98 -11.15
CA ALA A 85 -0.71 -18.42 -12.21
C ALA A 85 -1.17 -17.03 -12.64
N GLU A 86 -2.47 -16.84 -12.82
CA GLU A 86 -3.04 -15.54 -13.17
C GLU A 86 -2.84 -14.52 -12.07
N ASN A 87 -2.99 -14.94 -10.81
CA ASN A 87 -2.79 -14.06 -9.65
C ASN A 87 -1.34 -13.63 -9.50
N LEU A 88 -0.40 -14.54 -9.73
CA LEU A 88 1.04 -14.22 -9.74
C LEU A 88 1.38 -13.21 -10.84
N LEU A 89 0.81 -13.39 -12.01
CA LEU A 89 1.03 -12.48 -13.13
C LEU A 89 0.48 -11.08 -12.83
N ALA A 90 -0.72 -11.02 -12.25
CA ALA A 90 -1.34 -9.76 -11.85
C ALA A 90 -0.49 -9.04 -10.79
N ALA A 91 0.05 -9.78 -9.82
CA ALA A 91 0.91 -9.22 -8.78
C ALA A 91 2.23 -8.70 -9.35
N ALA A 92 2.76 -9.36 -10.39
CA ALA A 92 4.02 -8.97 -11.02
C ALA A 92 3.90 -7.79 -11.97
N LYS A 93 2.69 -7.56 -12.54
CA LYS A 93 2.48 -6.52 -13.54
C LYS A 93 2.20 -5.15 -12.91
N GLY A 94 3.10 -4.23 -13.16
CA GLY A 94 2.83 -2.79 -13.10
C GLY A 94 2.41 -2.16 -11.77
N GLU A 95 1.70 -2.86 -10.93
CA GLU A 95 1.19 -2.29 -9.69
C GLU A 95 2.31 -1.78 -8.79
N LYS A 96 3.38 -2.55 -8.67
CA LYS A 96 4.55 -2.15 -7.90
C LYS A 96 5.21 -0.90 -8.49
N GLU A 97 5.36 -0.85 -9.81
CA GLU A 97 5.96 0.31 -10.48
C GLU A 97 5.13 1.57 -10.30
N GLU A 98 3.80 1.46 -10.39
CA GLU A 98 2.91 2.59 -10.16
C GLU A 98 3.03 3.10 -8.73
N TRP A 99 3.08 2.21 -7.74
CA TRP A 99 3.23 2.58 -6.34
C TRP A 99 4.60 3.19 -6.07
N ASP A 100 5.67 2.67 -6.67
CA ASP A 100 7.01 3.25 -6.52
C ASP A 100 7.02 4.70 -7.00
N VAL A 101 6.43 4.98 -8.16
CA VAL A 101 6.34 6.35 -8.68
C VAL A 101 5.52 7.23 -7.75
N LEU A 102 4.36 6.76 -7.32
CA LEU A 102 3.47 7.52 -6.43
C LEU A 102 4.14 7.82 -5.09
N TYR A 103 4.81 6.84 -4.49
CA TYR A 103 5.45 7.06 -3.19
C TYR A 103 6.62 8.02 -3.27
N ARG A 104 7.35 8.04 -4.37
CA ARG A 104 8.39 9.04 -4.59
C ARG A 104 7.80 10.44 -4.66
N GLU A 105 6.69 10.59 -5.36
CA GLU A 105 5.97 11.86 -5.43
C GLU A 105 5.41 12.27 -4.06
N PHE A 106 4.84 11.31 -3.33
CA PHE A 106 4.30 11.55 -1.99
C PHE A 106 5.39 12.00 -1.03
N ALA A 107 6.57 11.37 -1.10
CA ALA A 107 7.72 11.77 -0.29
C ALA A 107 8.15 13.19 -0.62
N LYS A 108 8.20 13.54 -1.90
CA LYS A 108 8.57 14.88 -2.33
C LYS A 108 7.58 15.93 -1.83
N VAL A 109 6.28 15.66 -1.93
CA VAL A 109 5.26 16.58 -1.42
C VAL A 109 5.38 16.75 0.10
N ALA A 110 5.61 15.65 0.83
CA ALA A 110 5.79 15.70 2.27
C ALA A 110 7.01 16.56 2.65
N GLU A 111 8.12 16.43 1.93
CA GLU A 111 9.30 17.27 2.13
C GLU A 111 8.99 18.75 1.87
N GLU A 112 8.31 19.04 0.76
CA GLU A 112 7.92 20.41 0.40
C GLU A 112 7.01 21.03 1.45
N GLU A 113 6.14 20.23 2.05
CA GLU A 113 5.22 20.70 3.09
C GLU A 113 5.83 20.68 4.49
N GLY A 114 7.08 20.23 4.63
CA GLY A 114 7.81 20.25 5.89
C GLY A 114 7.60 19.03 6.78
N PHE A 115 7.09 17.93 6.25
CA PHE A 115 6.84 16.69 7.00
C PHE A 115 7.92 15.65 6.71
N ILE A 116 9.11 15.85 7.26
CA ILE A 116 10.29 15.04 6.97
C ILE A 116 10.12 13.58 7.41
N GLU A 117 9.53 13.34 8.58
CA GLU A 117 9.29 11.97 9.07
C GLU A 117 8.35 11.20 8.15
N ILE A 118 7.33 11.85 7.64
CA ILE A 118 6.37 11.25 6.71
C ILE A 118 7.06 10.94 5.38
N ALA A 119 7.87 11.89 4.87
CA ALA A 119 8.66 11.66 3.67
C ALA A 119 9.57 10.45 3.83
N THR A 120 10.21 10.31 4.97
CA THR A 120 11.08 9.17 5.28
C THR A 120 10.28 7.87 5.29
N ALA A 121 9.06 7.87 5.83
CA ALA A 121 8.20 6.69 5.85
C ALA A 121 7.86 6.21 4.44
N PHE A 122 7.54 7.13 3.51
CA PHE A 122 7.31 6.77 2.12
C PHE A 122 8.56 6.18 1.46
N LYS A 123 9.73 6.76 1.73
CA LYS A 123 11.00 6.27 1.18
C LYS A 123 11.36 4.87 1.70
N ILE A 124 11.11 4.61 2.98
CA ILE A 124 11.38 3.31 3.59
C ILE A 124 10.51 2.24 2.94
N CYS A 125 9.24 2.53 2.66
CA CYS A 125 8.36 1.59 1.98
C CYS A 125 8.89 1.20 0.59
N LEU A 126 9.55 2.11 -0.12
CA LEU A 126 10.16 1.82 -1.42
C LEU A 126 11.29 0.80 -1.34
N LEU A 127 12.01 0.77 -0.22
CA LEU A 127 13.14 -0.16 -0.02
C LEU A 127 12.70 -1.59 0.24
N TYR A 128 11.48 -1.79 0.74
CA TYR A 128 11.00 -3.09 1.22
C TYR A 128 9.82 -3.65 0.44
N THR A 129 9.52 -3.09 -0.74
CA THR A 129 8.45 -3.59 -1.60
C THR A 129 8.92 -4.25 -2.92
#